data_c2f1e6452e00cae759e81a91dd4d0153
#
_entry.id   c2f1e6452e00cae759e81a91dd4d0153
#
_cell.length_a   1.000
_cell.length_b   1.000
_cell.length_c   1.000
_cell.angle_alpha   90.00
_cell.angle_beta   90.00
_cell.angle_gamma   90.00
#
_symmetry.space_group_name_H-M   'P 1'
#
loop_
_entity.id
_entity.type
_entity.pdbx_description
1 polymer ?
#
loop_
_entity_poly.entity_id
_entity_poly.type
_entity_poly.pdbx_seq_one_letter_code
_entity_poly.pdbx_strand_id
1 'polypeptide(L)'
;KDLCKVRAIAAMPVVSSYRAIDFSLSNMSNSGIKKVAVITQFNSRSLQDHLSSAKWWELDRKEGGLYIFTPFLSNDNNFWFRGIADSIYQNISYLKRSHEPYVVICSGEAIYKMDYSEVLQYHIDKAADLTIVYKNVSRTNKDVHDYGVMTFGENNKLETFEEKPIDAKSSNISLGIYVIKRTLLIKLLENAIPKGYYDFVKDIILRNKDKI
;
A
#
# COMPACT_ATOMS: atom_id res chain seq x y z
N LYS A 1 7.85 -16.27 13.21
CA LYS A 1 6.43 -16.56 13.53
C LYS A 1 6.08 -16.20 14.98
N ASP A 2 6.98 -16.41 15.97
CA ASP A 2 6.66 -16.22 17.38
C ASP A 2 6.50 -14.75 17.78
N LEU A 3 7.24 -13.85 17.19
CA LEU A 3 7.17 -12.40 17.45
C LEU A 3 5.82 -11.77 17.03
N CYS A 4 5.14 -12.33 16.03
CA CYS A 4 3.88 -11.81 15.50
C CYS A 4 2.63 -12.45 16.16
N LYS A 5 2.80 -13.32 17.15
CA LYS A 5 1.65 -13.98 17.82
C LYS A 5 0.71 -13.01 18.52
N VAL A 6 1.24 -11.89 19.03
CA VAL A 6 0.49 -10.93 19.85
C VAL A 6 0.51 -9.50 19.30
N ARG A 7 1.23 -9.25 18.19
CA ARG A 7 1.38 -7.91 17.59
C ARG A 7 1.32 -7.99 16.07
N ALA A 8 0.76 -6.97 15.43
CA ALA A 8 0.88 -6.77 13.99
C ALA A 8 2.36 -6.62 13.59
N ILE A 9 2.75 -7.10 12.41
CA ILE A 9 4.14 -7.00 11.90
C ILE A 9 4.58 -5.53 11.87
N ALA A 10 3.73 -4.64 11.41
CA ALA A 10 3.96 -3.20 11.38
C ALA A 10 4.30 -2.60 12.78
N ALA A 11 3.84 -3.25 13.87
CA ALA A 11 4.13 -2.83 15.25
C ALA A 11 5.39 -3.47 15.84
N MET A 12 6.16 -4.23 15.05
CA MET A 12 7.37 -4.88 15.54
C MET A 12 8.48 -3.85 15.77
N PRO A 13 9.14 -3.88 16.97
CA PRO A 13 10.33 -3.07 17.22
C PRO A 13 11.45 -3.48 16.27
N VAL A 14 12.12 -2.50 15.68
CA VAL A 14 13.24 -2.71 14.75
C VAL A 14 14.53 -2.22 15.37
N VAL A 15 14.56 -0.97 15.82
CA VAL A 15 15.72 -0.36 16.48
C VAL A 15 15.20 0.47 17.65
N SER A 16 15.59 0.10 18.87
CA SER A 16 15.20 0.81 20.10
C SER A 16 13.67 0.96 20.18
N SER A 17 13.13 2.17 20.19
CA SER A 17 11.72 2.50 20.25
C SER A 17 11.00 2.52 18.89
N TYR A 18 11.74 2.47 17.78
CA TYR A 18 11.17 2.51 16.44
C TYR A 18 10.52 1.17 16.06
N ARG A 19 9.38 1.26 15.38
CA ARG A 19 8.65 0.12 14.83
C ARG A 19 8.69 0.16 13.29
N ALA A 20 8.40 -0.94 12.64
CA ALA A 20 8.44 -1.03 11.16
C ALA A 20 7.60 0.07 10.50
N ILE A 21 6.40 0.35 11.00
CA ILE A 21 5.50 1.38 10.47
C ILE A 21 6.10 2.79 10.48
N ASP A 22 7.01 3.09 11.43
CA ASP A 22 7.57 4.44 11.59
C ASP A 22 8.37 4.87 10.36
N PHE A 23 9.00 3.92 9.66
CA PHE A 23 9.73 4.19 8.43
C PHE A 23 8.80 4.65 7.30
N SER A 24 7.68 3.96 7.10
CA SER A 24 6.69 4.35 6.10
C SER A 24 6.05 5.70 6.43
N LEU A 25 5.68 5.95 7.69
CA LEU A 25 5.09 7.22 8.12
C LEU A 25 6.10 8.38 8.02
N SER A 26 7.36 8.14 8.38
CA SER A 26 8.43 9.15 8.23
C SER A 26 8.69 9.48 6.76
N ASN A 27 8.70 8.47 5.88
CA ASN A 27 8.82 8.72 4.44
C ASN A 27 7.64 9.56 3.93
N MET A 28 6.39 9.27 4.36
CA MET A 28 5.20 10.04 3.98
C MET A 28 5.29 11.48 4.45
N SER A 29 5.60 11.69 5.73
CA SER A 29 5.73 13.03 6.32
C SER A 29 6.83 13.84 5.63
N ASN A 30 8.01 13.25 5.45
CA ASN A 30 9.14 13.88 4.77
C ASN A 30 8.86 14.20 3.28
N SER A 31 7.98 13.45 2.64
CA SER A 31 7.50 13.69 1.27
C SER A 31 6.34 14.70 1.20
N GLY A 32 5.98 15.33 2.30
CA GLY A 32 4.90 16.32 2.36
C GLY A 32 3.48 15.73 2.32
N ILE A 33 3.32 14.42 2.50
CA ILE A 33 2.01 13.77 2.59
C ILE A 33 1.41 14.05 3.97
N LYS A 34 0.35 14.84 4.02
CA LYS A 34 -0.27 15.31 5.27
C LYS A 34 -1.48 14.50 5.71
N LYS A 35 -2.03 13.65 4.83
CA LYS A 35 -3.24 12.87 5.09
C LYS A 35 -2.96 11.41 4.87
N VAL A 36 -2.92 10.65 5.95
CA VAL A 36 -2.51 9.24 5.94
C VAL A 36 -3.59 8.38 6.58
N ALA A 37 -3.87 7.22 5.97
CA ALA A 37 -4.72 6.19 6.52
C ALA A 37 -3.91 4.92 6.76
N VAL A 38 -3.92 4.42 7.97
CA VAL A 38 -3.38 3.10 8.32
C VAL A 38 -4.54 2.12 8.44
N ILE A 39 -4.56 1.11 7.57
CA ILE A 39 -5.56 0.06 7.59
C ILE A 39 -4.94 -1.16 8.25
N THR A 40 -5.56 -1.66 9.31
CA THR A 40 -5.02 -2.78 10.10
C THR A 40 -6.15 -3.70 10.56
N GLN A 41 -5.84 -4.96 10.80
CA GLN A 41 -6.84 -5.98 11.14
C GLN A 41 -6.39 -6.82 12.35
N PHE A 42 -5.41 -7.70 12.19
CA PHE A 42 -5.00 -8.65 13.22
C PHE A 42 -4.02 -8.01 14.21
N ASN A 43 -4.20 -8.31 15.51
CA ASN A 43 -3.31 -7.90 16.59
C ASN A 43 -2.99 -6.40 16.58
N SER A 44 -3.98 -5.57 16.21
CA SER A 44 -3.80 -4.15 15.92
C SER A 44 -3.64 -3.26 17.14
N ARG A 45 -4.00 -3.72 18.36
CA ARG A 45 -4.05 -2.87 19.56
C ARG A 45 -2.72 -2.16 19.84
N SER A 46 -1.62 -2.92 19.88
CA SER A 46 -0.28 -2.34 20.11
C SER A 46 0.15 -1.36 19.01
N LEU A 47 -0.34 -1.56 17.76
CA LEU A 47 -0.13 -0.62 16.67
C LEU A 47 -0.92 0.66 16.88
N GLN A 48 -2.20 0.55 17.23
CA GLN A 48 -3.07 1.71 17.51
C GLN A 48 -2.54 2.54 18.67
N ASP A 49 -2.10 1.91 19.76
CA ASP A 49 -1.49 2.59 20.90
C ASP A 49 -0.25 3.39 20.49
N HIS A 50 0.60 2.82 19.63
CA HIS A 50 1.80 3.48 19.11
C HIS A 50 1.48 4.69 18.22
N LEU A 51 0.44 4.58 17.41
CA LEU A 51 0.03 5.60 16.46
C LEU A 51 -0.83 6.72 17.10
N SER A 52 -1.25 6.54 18.36
CA SER A 52 -2.30 7.37 18.99
C SER A 52 -2.00 8.86 19.02
N SER A 53 -0.74 9.27 19.16
CA SER A 53 -0.39 10.69 19.23
C SER A 53 -0.17 11.35 17.86
N ALA A 54 0.23 10.58 16.85
CA ALA A 54 0.58 11.03 15.50
C ALA A 54 1.60 12.20 15.40
N LYS A 55 2.05 12.75 16.55
CA LYS A 55 2.91 13.94 16.65
C LYS A 55 4.29 13.74 16.04
N TRP A 56 4.85 12.54 16.18
CA TRP A 56 6.20 12.21 15.68
C TRP A 56 6.35 12.38 14.17
N TRP A 57 5.20 12.34 13.44
CA TRP A 57 5.14 12.48 11.98
C TRP A 57 4.43 13.76 11.55
N GLU A 58 4.14 14.69 12.48
CA GLU A 58 3.36 15.90 12.24
C GLU A 58 1.97 15.65 11.60
N LEU A 59 1.38 14.50 11.90
CA LEU A 59 0.08 14.05 11.40
C LEU A 59 -1.06 14.26 12.43
N ASP A 60 -0.87 15.13 13.41
CA ASP A 60 -1.86 15.50 14.44
C ASP A 60 -2.59 16.83 14.13
N ARG A 61 -2.44 17.36 12.92
CA ARG A 61 -2.98 18.66 12.52
C ARG A 61 -4.47 18.57 12.13
N LYS A 62 -5.18 19.70 12.21
CA LYS A 62 -6.60 19.81 11.82
C LYS A 62 -6.84 19.52 10.33
N GLU A 63 -5.89 19.91 9.47
CA GLU A 63 -5.94 19.63 8.04
C GLU A 63 -5.03 18.43 7.74
N GLY A 64 -5.62 17.35 7.22
CA GLY A 64 -4.93 16.09 7.01
C GLY A 64 -5.09 15.14 8.18
N GLY A 65 -3.96 14.65 8.72
CA GLY A 65 -3.90 13.81 9.91
C GLY A 65 -3.75 12.32 9.63
N LEU A 66 -3.53 11.58 10.72
CA LEU A 66 -3.43 10.12 10.72
C LEU A 66 -4.77 9.50 11.10
N TYR A 67 -5.29 8.65 10.22
CA TYR A 67 -6.52 7.91 10.43
C TYR A 67 -6.18 6.43 10.58
N ILE A 68 -6.81 5.75 11.54
CA ILE A 68 -6.62 4.31 11.75
C ILE A 68 -7.95 3.62 11.47
N PHE A 69 -7.94 2.69 10.51
CA PHE A 69 -9.11 1.92 10.12
C PHE A 69 -8.92 0.44 10.46
N THR A 70 -9.91 -0.09 11.18
CA THR A 70 -10.06 -1.51 11.46
C THR A 70 -11.37 -2.01 10.87
N PRO A 71 -11.56 -3.32 10.69
CA PRO A 71 -12.87 -3.84 10.32
C PRO A 71 -13.93 -3.37 11.33
N PHE A 72 -15.09 -2.99 10.81
CA PHE A 72 -16.23 -2.59 11.62
C PHE A 72 -17.51 -3.24 11.11
N LEU A 73 -18.45 -3.44 12.01
CA LEU A 73 -19.77 -3.98 11.66
C LEU A 73 -20.68 -2.86 11.19
N SER A 74 -21.37 -3.10 10.08
CA SER A 74 -22.43 -2.24 9.55
C SER A 74 -23.56 -3.10 8.99
N ASN A 75 -24.66 -2.48 8.57
CA ASN A 75 -25.76 -3.21 7.92
C ASN A 75 -25.31 -3.90 6.61
N ASP A 76 -24.33 -3.32 5.93
CA ASP A 76 -23.85 -3.78 4.63
C ASP A 76 -22.57 -4.65 4.76
N ASN A 77 -21.93 -4.68 5.91
CA ASN A 77 -20.68 -5.40 6.13
C ASN A 77 -20.56 -5.94 7.55
N ASN A 78 -20.39 -7.27 7.65
CA ASN A 78 -20.14 -8.00 8.89
C ASN A 78 -18.91 -8.90 8.79
N PHE A 79 -18.00 -8.62 7.85
CA PHE A 79 -16.83 -9.43 7.57
C PHE A 79 -15.54 -8.69 7.91
N TRP A 80 -14.50 -9.47 8.18
CA TRP A 80 -13.12 -9.02 8.18
C TRP A 80 -12.72 -8.55 6.77
N PHE A 81 -11.64 -7.77 6.66
CA PHE A 81 -11.08 -7.45 5.36
C PHE A 81 -10.62 -8.72 4.64
N ARG A 82 -11.14 -8.96 3.46
CA ARG A 82 -10.91 -10.16 2.64
C ARG A 82 -9.69 -10.03 1.73
N GLY A 83 -9.09 -8.84 1.67
CA GLY A 83 -7.90 -8.51 0.89
C GLY A 83 -7.63 -7.01 0.93
N ILE A 84 -6.50 -6.58 0.32
CA ILE A 84 -6.11 -5.16 0.33
C ILE A 84 -7.14 -4.29 -0.39
N ALA A 85 -7.65 -4.74 -1.55
CA ALA A 85 -8.69 -3.99 -2.27
C ALA A 85 -9.98 -3.85 -1.46
N ASP A 86 -10.41 -4.92 -0.78
CA ASP A 86 -11.58 -4.92 0.09
C ASP A 86 -11.39 -3.97 1.28
N SER A 87 -10.20 -3.97 1.90
CA SER A 87 -9.91 -3.10 3.04
C SER A 87 -9.97 -1.61 2.68
N ILE A 88 -9.50 -1.25 1.49
CA ILE A 88 -9.62 0.12 0.97
C ILE A 88 -11.09 0.44 0.65
N TYR A 89 -11.81 -0.50 0.04
CA TYR A 89 -13.22 -0.31 -0.33
C TYR A 89 -14.13 -0.13 0.88
N GLN A 90 -13.95 -0.92 1.93
CA GLN A 90 -14.73 -0.76 3.17
C GLN A 90 -14.54 0.64 3.79
N ASN A 91 -13.43 1.31 3.49
CA ASN A 91 -13.11 2.67 3.91
C ASN A 91 -13.22 3.71 2.76
N ILE A 92 -13.95 3.40 1.68
CA ILE A 92 -14.00 4.22 0.46
C ILE A 92 -14.52 5.64 0.71
N SER A 93 -15.33 5.83 1.74
CA SER A 93 -15.82 7.15 2.15
C SER A 93 -14.68 8.13 2.51
N TYR A 94 -13.56 7.62 3.02
CA TYR A 94 -12.35 8.39 3.26
C TYR A 94 -11.77 8.94 1.96
N LEU A 95 -11.66 8.11 0.92
CA LEU A 95 -11.20 8.53 -0.40
C LEU A 95 -12.19 9.49 -1.07
N LYS A 96 -13.50 9.23 -0.97
CA LYS A 96 -14.54 10.09 -1.57
C LYS A 96 -14.58 11.48 -0.96
N ARG A 97 -14.31 11.61 0.33
CA ARG A 97 -14.25 12.90 1.04
C ARG A 97 -12.89 13.61 0.93
N SER A 98 -11.89 12.94 0.37
CA SER A 98 -10.57 13.53 0.13
C SER A 98 -10.58 14.40 -1.13
N HIS A 99 -9.75 15.43 -1.14
CA HIS A 99 -9.60 16.35 -2.28
C HIS A 99 -8.28 16.10 -3.04
N GLU A 100 -7.34 15.39 -2.44
CA GLU A 100 -6.06 15.06 -3.02
C GLU A 100 -6.24 14.24 -4.31
N PRO A 101 -5.59 14.62 -5.43
CA PRO A 101 -5.81 13.96 -6.72
C PRO A 101 -5.20 12.57 -6.82
N TYR A 102 -4.16 12.29 -6.05
CA TYR A 102 -3.42 11.04 -6.08
C TYR A 102 -3.43 10.31 -4.74
N VAL A 103 -3.24 9.02 -4.79
CA VAL A 103 -3.13 8.13 -3.62
C VAL A 103 -1.84 7.34 -3.73
N VAL A 104 -1.04 7.35 -2.66
CA VAL A 104 0.08 6.43 -2.47
C VAL A 104 -0.41 5.27 -1.61
N ILE A 105 -0.22 4.05 -2.08
CA ILE A 105 -0.51 2.82 -1.32
C ILE A 105 0.82 2.14 -1.05
N CYS A 106 1.12 1.83 0.21
CA CYS A 106 2.33 1.10 0.57
C CYS A 106 2.11 0.19 1.77
N SER A 107 3.01 -0.77 1.95
CA SER A 107 3.04 -1.62 3.14
C SER A 107 3.63 -0.86 4.34
N GLY A 108 3.03 -1.04 5.52
CA GLY A 108 3.57 -0.56 6.79
C GLY A 108 4.61 -1.50 7.44
N GLU A 109 4.97 -2.59 6.78
CA GLU A 109 5.87 -3.63 7.32
C GLU A 109 7.29 -3.53 6.78
N ALA A 110 7.49 -2.80 5.68
CA ALA A 110 8.77 -2.71 5.01
C ALA A 110 9.62 -1.53 5.56
N ILE A 111 10.92 -1.77 5.68
CA ILE A 111 11.88 -0.81 6.20
C ILE A 111 12.71 -0.28 5.03
N TYR A 112 12.48 0.96 4.67
CA TYR A 112 13.19 1.64 3.57
C TYR A 112 13.15 3.15 3.75
N LYS A 113 14.02 3.86 3.03
CA LYS A 113 13.97 5.31 2.88
C LYS A 113 13.56 5.65 1.45
N MET A 114 12.54 6.48 1.31
CA MET A 114 12.01 6.89 0.01
C MET A 114 11.40 8.28 0.09
N ASP A 115 11.58 9.06 -0.96
CA ASP A 115 10.83 10.29 -1.20
C ASP A 115 9.70 9.98 -2.19
N TYR A 116 8.47 10.00 -1.70
CA TYR A 116 7.29 9.78 -2.54
C TYR A 116 6.98 10.95 -3.47
N SER A 117 7.53 12.14 -3.22
CA SER A 117 7.36 13.27 -4.13
C SER A 117 8.03 13.02 -5.49
N GLU A 118 9.20 12.37 -5.49
CA GLU A 118 9.88 11.95 -6.72
C GLU A 118 9.08 10.91 -7.50
N VAL A 119 8.48 9.93 -6.78
CA VAL A 119 7.63 8.91 -7.40
C VAL A 119 6.37 9.53 -8.00
N LEU A 120 5.76 10.48 -7.29
CA LEU A 120 4.60 11.23 -7.78
C LEU A 120 4.95 12.08 -9.00
N GLN A 121 6.09 12.78 -8.98
CA GLN A 121 6.55 13.56 -10.12
C GLN A 121 6.74 12.67 -11.36
N TYR A 122 7.39 11.52 -11.20
CA TYR A 122 7.51 10.53 -12.28
C TYR A 122 6.16 10.07 -12.81
N HIS A 123 5.19 9.79 -11.93
CA HIS A 123 3.83 9.40 -12.28
C HIS A 123 3.14 10.47 -13.15
N ILE A 124 3.30 11.74 -12.78
CA ILE A 124 2.73 12.88 -13.50
C ILE A 124 3.41 13.05 -14.87
N ASP A 125 4.75 13.04 -14.91
CA ASP A 125 5.54 13.25 -16.14
C ASP A 125 5.27 12.16 -17.18
N LYS A 126 5.01 10.94 -16.74
CA LYS A 126 4.62 9.82 -17.60
C LYS A 126 3.14 9.81 -17.97
N ALA A 127 2.34 10.72 -17.41
CA ALA A 127 0.88 10.73 -17.52
C ALA A 127 0.27 9.33 -17.19
N ALA A 128 0.90 8.60 -16.28
CA ALA A 128 0.54 7.23 -15.95
C ALA A 128 -0.80 7.17 -15.21
N ASP A 129 -1.55 6.11 -15.40
CA ASP A 129 -2.75 5.82 -14.60
C ASP A 129 -2.41 5.11 -13.29
N LEU A 130 -1.38 4.25 -13.33
CA LEU A 130 -0.82 3.56 -12.19
C LEU A 130 0.72 3.52 -12.31
N THR A 131 1.43 3.82 -11.23
CA THR A 131 2.88 3.64 -11.13
C THR A 131 3.17 2.62 -10.03
N ILE A 132 4.05 1.66 -10.33
CA ILE A 132 4.50 0.62 -9.41
C ILE A 132 5.99 0.83 -9.15
N VAL A 133 6.36 0.93 -7.88
CA VAL A 133 7.78 1.01 -7.51
C VAL A 133 8.36 -0.39 -7.45
N TYR A 134 9.49 -0.57 -8.10
CA TYR A 134 10.20 -1.85 -8.14
C TYR A 134 11.69 -1.68 -7.86
N LYS A 135 12.33 -2.78 -7.55
CA LYS A 135 13.79 -2.88 -7.42
C LYS A 135 14.30 -4.03 -8.27
N ASN A 136 15.35 -3.78 -9.05
CA ASN A 136 16.10 -4.86 -9.68
C ASN A 136 17.06 -5.45 -8.65
N VAL A 137 16.93 -6.76 -8.40
CA VAL A 137 17.82 -7.50 -7.49
C VAL A 137 18.64 -8.50 -8.28
N SER A 138 19.87 -8.80 -7.80
CA SER A 138 20.72 -9.80 -8.47
C SER A 138 20.04 -11.17 -8.52
N ARG A 139 20.12 -11.85 -9.66
CA ARG A 139 19.59 -13.23 -9.85
C ARG A 139 20.14 -14.27 -8.88
N THR A 140 21.23 -13.96 -8.17
CA THR A 140 21.80 -14.81 -7.13
C THR A 140 21.05 -14.72 -5.80
N ASN A 141 20.16 -13.74 -5.65
CA ASN A 141 19.31 -13.62 -4.47
C ASN A 141 18.16 -14.64 -4.57
N LYS A 142 18.24 -15.68 -3.75
CA LYS A 142 17.19 -16.72 -3.65
C LYS A 142 15.83 -16.19 -3.17
N ASP A 143 15.78 -14.95 -2.71
CA ASP A 143 14.60 -14.34 -2.09
C ASP A 143 13.60 -13.76 -3.09
N VAL A 144 13.85 -13.82 -4.39
CA VAL A 144 12.94 -13.31 -5.44
C VAL A 144 11.57 -14.00 -5.39
N HIS A 145 11.54 -15.26 -4.95
CA HIS A 145 10.32 -16.07 -4.86
C HIS A 145 9.32 -15.62 -3.78
N ASP A 146 9.75 -14.75 -2.88
CA ASP A 146 8.87 -14.22 -1.83
C ASP A 146 8.13 -12.93 -2.24
N TYR A 147 8.44 -12.41 -3.44
CA TYR A 147 7.94 -11.13 -3.95
C TYR A 147 7.11 -11.29 -5.22
N GLY A 148 6.35 -10.25 -5.54
CA GLY A 148 5.80 -10.08 -6.88
C GLY A 148 6.92 -9.74 -7.87
N VAL A 149 7.05 -10.51 -8.94
CA VAL A 149 8.08 -10.33 -9.98
C VAL A 149 7.46 -9.74 -11.23
N MET A 150 8.14 -8.77 -11.83
CA MET A 150 7.62 -8.00 -12.95
C MET A 150 8.55 -8.06 -14.16
N THR A 151 7.96 -8.05 -15.36
CA THR A 151 8.66 -7.74 -16.62
C THR A 151 8.10 -6.46 -17.23
N PHE A 152 8.94 -5.74 -17.93
CA PHE A 152 8.60 -4.49 -18.56
C PHE A 152 8.95 -4.52 -20.05
N GLY A 153 8.08 -3.95 -20.87
CA GLY A 153 8.30 -3.66 -22.26
C GLY A 153 8.86 -2.26 -22.49
N GLU A 154 8.61 -1.74 -23.67
CA GLU A 154 9.02 -0.39 -24.04
C GLU A 154 8.44 0.66 -23.10
N ASN A 155 9.23 1.71 -22.84
CA ASN A 155 8.86 2.82 -21.94
C ASN A 155 8.52 2.42 -20.49
N ASN A 156 9.07 1.33 -20.00
CA ASN A 156 8.78 0.77 -18.67
C ASN A 156 7.30 0.40 -18.46
N LYS A 157 6.58 0.07 -19.52
CA LYS A 157 5.21 -0.42 -19.41
C LYS A 157 5.21 -1.84 -18.83
N LEU A 158 4.35 -2.09 -17.85
CA LEU A 158 4.20 -3.40 -17.22
C LEU A 158 3.68 -4.42 -18.24
N GLU A 159 4.45 -5.49 -18.49
CA GLU A 159 4.03 -6.61 -19.34
C GLU A 159 3.47 -7.75 -18.52
N THR A 160 4.23 -8.24 -17.54
CA THR A 160 3.80 -9.32 -16.66
C THR A 160 4.02 -8.97 -15.19
N PHE A 161 3.18 -9.52 -14.35
CA PHE A 161 3.34 -9.51 -12.90
C PHE A 161 2.96 -10.89 -12.38
N GLU A 162 3.88 -11.57 -11.72
CA GLU A 162 3.68 -12.88 -11.14
C GLU A 162 3.91 -12.79 -9.63
N GLU A 163 2.90 -13.11 -8.83
CA GLU A 163 3.01 -13.10 -7.38
C GLU A 163 3.69 -14.38 -6.91
N LYS A 164 4.83 -14.25 -6.24
CA LYS A 164 5.61 -15.35 -5.66
C LYS A 164 5.84 -16.53 -6.61
N PRO A 165 6.42 -16.29 -7.80
CA PRO A 165 6.59 -17.33 -8.79
C PRO A 165 7.58 -18.40 -8.32
N ILE A 166 7.32 -19.66 -8.68
CA ILE A 166 8.24 -20.76 -8.43
C ILE A 166 9.48 -20.63 -9.34
N ASP A 167 9.27 -20.17 -10.57
CA ASP A 167 10.33 -19.90 -11.55
C ASP A 167 10.25 -18.45 -12.01
N ALA A 168 11.09 -17.61 -11.43
CA ALA A 168 11.04 -16.17 -11.67
C ALA A 168 11.70 -15.79 -13.01
N LYS A 169 10.94 -15.22 -13.92
CA LYS A 169 11.41 -14.79 -15.25
C LYS A 169 12.25 -13.50 -15.23
N SER A 170 12.23 -12.76 -14.13
CA SER A 170 12.91 -11.49 -13.98
C SER A 170 13.48 -11.33 -12.58
N SER A 171 14.40 -10.38 -12.43
CA SER A 171 14.93 -9.94 -11.13
C SER A 171 14.28 -8.64 -10.62
N ASN A 172 13.22 -8.16 -11.27
CA ASN A 172 12.52 -6.96 -10.88
C ASN A 172 11.41 -7.31 -9.88
N ILE A 173 11.63 -7.01 -8.62
CA ILE A 173 10.66 -7.27 -7.55
C ILE A 173 9.82 -6.04 -7.27
N SER A 174 8.52 -6.24 -7.09
CA SER A 174 7.61 -5.18 -6.58
C SER A 174 7.92 -4.86 -5.14
N LEU A 175 8.01 -3.58 -4.82
CA LEU A 175 8.16 -3.13 -3.43
C LEU A 175 6.81 -2.94 -2.73
N GLY A 176 5.69 -3.25 -3.39
CA GLY A 176 4.36 -3.05 -2.83
C GLY A 176 4.01 -1.57 -2.64
N ILE A 177 4.59 -0.69 -3.45
CA ILE A 177 4.36 0.75 -3.42
C ILE A 177 3.73 1.15 -4.75
N TYR A 178 2.58 1.81 -4.68
CA TYR A 178 1.77 2.17 -5.83
C TYR A 178 1.36 3.64 -5.75
N VAL A 179 1.38 4.34 -6.89
CA VAL A 179 0.78 5.67 -7.05
C VAL A 179 -0.33 5.59 -8.08
N ILE A 180 -1.51 6.08 -7.76
CA ILE A 180 -2.70 6.00 -8.61
C ILE A 180 -3.57 7.25 -8.45
N LYS A 181 -4.25 7.70 -9.52
CA LYS A 181 -5.26 8.74 -9.41
C LYS A 181 -6.40 8.31 -8.49
N ARG A 182 -6.77 9.14 -7.52
CA ARG A 182 -7.82 8.84 -6.52
C ARG A 182 -9.15 8.45 -7.18
N THR A 183 -9.56 9.18 -8.20
CA THR A 183 -10.81 8.91 -8.93
C THR A 183 -10.79 7.58 -9.67
N LEU A 184 -9.66 7.21 -10.24
CA LEU A 184 -9.47 5.92 -10.90
C LEU A 184 -9.52 4.78 -9.87
N LEU A 185 -8.81 4.92 -8.74
CA LEU A 185 -8.84 3.94 -7.66
C LEU A 185 -10.27 3.67 -7.19
N ILE A 186 -11.04 4.71 -6.90
CA ILE A 186 -12.46 4.59 -6.50
C ILE A 186 -13.24 3.79 -7.54
N LYS A 187 -13.14 4.17 -8.82
CA LYS A 187 -13.85 3.51 -9.92
C LYS A 187 -13.49 2.02 -10.04
N LEU A 188 -12.21 1.69 -9.91
CA LEU A 188 -11.74 0.29 -9.99
C LEU A 188 -12.29 -0.54 -8.83
N LEU A 189 -12.25 -0.01 -7.60
CA LEU A 189 -12.76 -0.69 -6.41
C LEU A 189 -14.27 -0.90 -6.47
N GLU A 190 -15.04 0.12 -6.86
CA GLU A 190 -16.50 0.02 -7.01
C GLU A 190 -16.92 -1.01 -8.06
N ASN A 191 -16.11 -1.22 -9.10
CA ASN A 191 -16.36 -2.24 -10.12
C ASN A 191 -15.95 -3.65 -9.70
N ALA A 192 -14.93 -3.79 -8.86
CA ALA A 192 -14.31 -5.07 -8.51
C ALA A 192 -14.97 -5.74 -7.30
N ILE A 193 -15.15 -4.99 -6.20
CA ILE A 193 -15.57 -5.56 -4.92
C ILE A 193 -16.96 -6.22 -4.97
N PRO A 194 -18.00 -5.65 -5.61
CA PRO A 194 -19.28 -6.32 -5.72
C PRO A 194 -19.24 -7.64 -6.49
N LYS A 195 -18.19 -7.86 -7.29
CA LYS A 195 -17.98 -9.11 -8.06
C LYS A 195 -17.14 -10.15 -7.30
N GLY A 196 -16.77 -9.87 -6.05
CA GLY A 196 -15.95 -10.78 -5.23
C GLY A 196 -14.45 -10.68 -5.50
N TYR A 197 -13.97 -9.59 -6.08
CA TYR A 197 -12.56 -9.37 -6.39
C TYR A 197 -11.89 -8.51 -5.30
N TYR A 198 -11.10 -9.13 -4.43
CA TYR A 198 -10.60 -8.52 -3.19
C TYR A 198 -9.09 -8.28 -3.16
N ASP A 199 -8.33 -8.92 -4.03
CA ASP A 199 -6.87 -8.75 -4.12
C ASP A 199 -6.50 -7.52 -4.94
N PHE A 200 -5.61 -6.67 -4.40
CA PHE A 200 -5.25 -5.42 -5.08
C PHE A 200 -4.43 -5.66 -6.35
N VAL A 201 -3.45 -6.55 -6.28
CA VAL A 201 -2.58 -6.83 -7.44
C VAL A 201 -3.31 -7.66 -8.48
N LYS A 202 -3.82 -8.80 -8.06
CA LYS A 202 -4.44 -9.77 -8.97
C LYS A 202 -5.73 -9.25 -9.59
N ASP A 203 -6.59 -8.64 -8.76
CA ASP A 203 -7.95 -8.31 -9.16
C ASP A 203 -8.10 -6.86 -9.61
N ILE A 204 -7.30 -5.92 -9.08
CA ILE A 204 -7.36 -4.52 -9.48
C ILE A 204 -6.34 -4.22 -10.58
N ILE A 205 -5.05 -4.53 -10.37
CA ILE A 205 -4.00 -4.17 -11.32
C ILE A 205 -4.06 -5.06 -12.56
N LEU A 206 -3.88 -6.38 -12.39
CA LEU A 206 -3.71 -7.28 -13.53
C LEU A 206 -4.96 -7.42 -14.41
N ARG A 207 -6.15 -7.40 -13.81
CA ARG A 207 -7.40 -7.46 -14.60
C ARG A 207 -7.66 -6.19 -15.43
N ASN A 208 -7.02 -5.10 -15.10
CA ASN A 208 -7.22 -3.82 -15.76
C ASN A 208 -5.96 -3.33 -16.50
N LYS A 209 -4.89 -4.12 -16.58
CA LYS A 209 -3.58 -3.70 -17.14
C LYS A 209 -3.65 -3.10 -18.55
N ASP A 210 -4.63 -3.53 -19.36
CA ASP A 210 -4.80 -3.03 -20.72
C ASP A 210 -5.63 -1.72 -20.77
N LYS A 211 -6.14 -1.27 -19.63
CA LYS A 211 -7.01 -0.09 -19.50
C LYS A 211 -6.40 0.99 -18.62
N ILE A 212 -5.26 0.70 -17.96
CA ILE A 212 -4.54 1.59 -17.05
C ILE A 212 -3.08 1.70 -17.46
#